data_35feb71c7453cd40e04d7c513b37c349
#
_entry.id   35feb71c7453cd40e04d7c513b37c349
#
_cell.length_a   1.000
_cell.length_b   1.000
_cell.length_c   1.000
_cell.angle_alpha   90.00
_cell.angle_beta   90.00
_cell.angle_gamma   90.00
#
_symmetry.space_group_name_H-M   'P 1'
#
loop_
_entity.id
_entity.type
_entity.pdbx_description
1 polymer ?
#
loop_
_entity_poly.entity_id
_entity_poly.type
_entity_poly.pdbx_seq_one_letter_code
_entity_poly.pdbx_strand_id
1 'polypeptide(L)'
;MFVLPNLYGDIITDEAAEFMGGVGTAGSANIGKKYAMFEAIHGSAPRMIKEGRGKYADPASMLRASVMLLSHIGKQAQADKLERALDICMYEEKKMHITGREDGCTCEDFGNYVMETLSRLD
;
A
#
# COMPACT_ATOMS: atom_id res chain seq x y z
N MET A 1 -2.54 21.15 -3.47
CA MET A 1 -3.57 20.50 -2.64
C MET A 1 -4.94 20.80 -3.24
N PHE A 2 -5.77 19.78 -3.44
CA PHE A 2 -7.16 19.95 -3.87
C PHE A 2 -8.08 19.71 -2.67
N VAL A 3 -9.13 20.51 -2.56
CA VAL A 3 -10.21 20.35 -1.56
C VAL A 3 -11.50 20.14 -2.33
N LEU A 4 -12.10 18.96 -2.19
CA LEU A 4 -13.21 18.50 -2.99
C LEU A 4 -14.30 17.91 -2.10
N PRO A 5 -15.58 17.98 -2.51
CA PRO A 5 -16.63 17.15 -1.91
C PRO A 5 -16.29 15.67 -2.05
N ASN A 6 -16.73 14.84 -1.10
CA ASN A 6 -16.35 13.44 -0.94
C ASN A 6 -16.34 12.65 -2.26
N LEU A 7 -17.45 12.61 -2.97
CA LEU A 7 -17.55 11.85 -4.22
C LEU A 7 -16.54 12.28 -5.29
N TYR A 8 -16.35 13.58 -5.48
CA TYR A 8 -15.38 14.09 -6.46
C TYR A 8 -13.95 13.86 -6.01
N GLY A 9 -13.68 13.94 -4.69
CA GLY A 9 -12.40 13.60 -4.09
C GLY A 9 -12.04 12.15 -4.34
N ASP A 10 -12.96 11.22 -4.14
CA ASP A 10 -12.77 9.79 -4.38
C ASP A 10 -12.44 9.51 -5.85
N ILE A 11 -13.22 10.07 -6.79
CA ILE A 11 -12.98 9.88 -8.23
C ILE A 11 -11.61 10.40 -8.65
N ILE A 12 -11.24 11.63 -8.25
CA ILE A 12 -9.95 12.23 -8.64
C ILE A 12 -8.78 11.51 -7.97
N THR A 13 -8.95 11.01 -6.75
CA THR A 13 -7.93 10.23 -6.06
C THR A 13 -7.66 8.90 -6.75
N ASP A 14 -8.71 8.21 -7.19
CA ASP A 14 -8.57 6.96 -7.93
C ASP A 14 -7.87 7.17 -9.28
N GLU A 15 -8.23 8.20 -10.02
CA GLU A 15 -7.55 8.59 -11.26
C GLU A 15 -6.07 8.93 -11.01
N ALA A 16 -5.77 9.68 -9.95
CA ALA A 16 -4.40 10.01 -9.60
C ALA A 16 -3.59 8.77 -9.18
N ALA A 17 -4.21 7.80 -8.50
CA ALA A 17 -3.56 6.55 -8.10
C ALA A 17 -3.15 5.70 -9.31
N GLU A 18 -3.92 5.73 -10.41
CA GLU A 18 -3.56 5.02 -11.65
C GLU A 18 -2.23 5.51 -12.21
N PHE A 19 -1.93 6.81 -12.14
CA PHE A 19 -0.62 7.35 -12.56
C PHE A 19 0.53 6.89 -11.67
N MET A 20 0.25 6.43 -10.45
CA MET A 20 1.24 5.97 -9.48
C MET A 20 1.39 4.44 -9.44
N GLY A 21 0.69 3.70 -10.28
CA GLY A 21 0.75 2.23 -10.34
C GLY A 21 -0.54 1.52 -9.97
N GLY A 22 -1.63 2.26 -9.83
CA GLY A 22 -2.99 1.74 -9.59
C GLY A 22 -3.47 1.89 -8.16
N VAL A 23 -4.80 1.80 -7.99
CA VAL A 23 -5.48 1.92 -6.68
C VAL A 23 -5.01 0.88 -5.65
N GLY A 24 -4.48 -0.26 -6.08
CA GLY A 24 -3.96 -1.30 -5.18
C GLY A 24 -2.67 -0.91 -4.44
N THR A 25 -2.00 0.16 -4.84
CA THR A 25 -0.67 0.53 -4.33
C THR A 25 -0.65 1.78 -3.44
N ALA A 26 -1.72 2.56 -3.40
CA ALA A 26 -1.79 3.78 -2.60
C ALA A 26 -2.37 3.53 -1.20
N GLY A 27 -1.89 4.29 -0.20
CA GLY A 27 -2.46 4.35 1.13
C GLY A 27 -3.37 5.56 1.30
N SER A 28 -4.23 5.54 2.31
CA SER A 28 -5.14 6.62 2.67
C SER A 28 -5.01 6.99 4.14
N ALA A 29 -5.31 8.24 4.46
CA ALA A 29 -5.32 8.76 5.82
C ALA A 29 -6.54 9.64 6.08
N ASN A 30 -7.24 9.36 7.19
CA ASN A 30 -8.30 10.19 7.74
C ASN A 30 -7.78 10.85 9.02
N ILE A 31 -7.54 12.15 8.97
CA ILE A 31 -6.90 12.89 10.07
C ILE A 31 -7.88 13.84 10.72
N GLY A 32 -8.19 13.60 11.98
CA GLY A 32 -9.01 14.44 12.82
C GLY A 32 -8.19 15.28 13.81
N LYS A 33 -8.87 16.03 14.66
CA LYS A 33 -8.21 16.88 15.68
C LYS A 33 -7.45 16.11 16.76
N LYS A 34 -7.88 14.88 17.09
CA LYS A 34 -7.32 14.06 18.18
C LYS A 34 -6.85 12.69 17.71
N TYR A 35 -7.46 12.15 16.67
CA TYR A 35 -7.22 10.80 16.18
C TYR A 35 -6.95 10.81 14.68
N ALA A 36 -6.20 9.85 14.23
CA ALA A 36 -5.99 9.59 12.81
C ALA A 36 -6.18 8.10 12.52
N MET A 37 -6.66 7.77 11.33
CA MET A 37 -6.80 6.42 10.83
C MET A 37 -6.06 6.32 9.50
N PHE A 38 -5.33 5.23 9.32
CA PHE A 38 -4.58 4.95 8.10
C PHE A 38 -5.06 3.62 7.56
N GLU A 39 -5.37 3.57 6.28
CA GLU A 39 -6.01 2.41 5.65
C GLU A 39 -5.57 2.25 4.20
N ALA A 40 -5.78 1.05 3.66
CA ALA A 40 -5.68 0.83 2.22
C ALA A 40 -6.81 1.58 1.52
N ILE A 41 -6.58 2.14 0.33
CA ILE A 41 -7.64 2.83 -0.42
C ILE A 41 -8.64 1.86 -1.07
N HIS A 42 -8.29 0.59 -1.22
CA HIS A 42 -9.19 -0.44 -1.75
C HIS A 42 -10.12 -0.99 -0.68
N GLY A 43 -11.28 -1.51 -1.10
CA GLY A 43 -12.24 -2.17 -0.22
C GLY A 43 -11.81 -3.59 0.19
N SER A 44 -12.72 -4.29 0.89
CA SER A 44 -12.49 -5.63 1.49
C SER A 44 -12.43 -6.80 0.50
N ALA A 45 -12.66 -6.56 -0.80
CA ALA A 45 -12.60 -7.55 -1.88
C ALA A 45 -13.33 -8.89 -1.56
N PRO A 46 -14.62 -8.89 -1.18
CA PRO A 46 -15.33 -10.09 -0.71
C PRO A 46 -15.35 -11.21 -1.75
N ARG A 47 -15.35 -10.87 -3.04
CA ARG A 47 -15.27 -11.85 -4.12
C ARG A 47 -13.95 -12.63 -4.09
N MET A 48 -12.83 -11.94 -3.88
CA MET A 48 -11.50 -12.56 -3.80
C MET A 48 -11.42 -13.56 -2.65
N ILE A 49 -12.00 -13.20 -1.50
CA ILE A 49 -12.08 -14.10 -0.33
C ILE A 49 -12.94 -15.32 -0.65
N LYS A 50 -14.14 -15.11 -1.24
CA LYS A 50 -15.06 -16.20 -1.61
C LYS A 50 -14.45 -17.19 -2.61
N GLU A 51 -13.62 -16.70 -3.53
CA GLU A 51 -12.89 -17.50 -4.52
C GLU A 51 -11.63 -18.18 -3.96
N GLY A 52 -11.31 -18.03 -2.67
CA GLY A 52 -10.12 -18.62 -2.03
C GLY A 52 -8.80 -17.95 -2.44
N ARG A 53 -8.86 -16.78 -3.07
CA ARG A 53 -7.67 -16.04 -3.57
C ARG A 53 -7.11 -15.03 -2.58
N GLY A 54 -7.65 -14.95 -1.36
CA GLY A 54 -7.23 -13.97 -0.35
C GLY A 54 -5.73 -13.98 -0.06
N LYS A 55 -5.08 -15.15 -0.13
CA LYS A 55 -3.63 -15.26 0.06
C LYS A 55 -2.78 -14.56 -1.01
N TYR A 56 -3.37 -14.22 -2.15
CA TYR A 56 -2.71 -13.48 -3.25
C TYR A 56 -3.05 -11.99 -3.25
N ALA A 57 -3.67 -11.47 -2.18
CA ALA A 57 -3.98 -10.05 -2.05
C ALA A 57 -2.69 -9.21 -2.05
N ASP A 58 -2.76 -8.03 -2.69
CA ASP A 58 -1.65 -7.09 -2.70
C ASP A 58 -1.55 -6.36 -1.34
N PRO A 59 -0.45 -6.48 -0.59
CA PRO A 59 -0.27 -5.76 0.66
C PRO A 59 0.25 -4.32 0.48
N ALA A 60 0.61 -3.90 -0.73
CA ALA A 60 1.32 -2.64 -0.98
C ALA A 60 0.54 -1.43 -0.46
N SER A 61 -0.78 -1.39 -0.67
CA SER A 61 -1.63 -0.29 -0.19
C SER A 61 -1.60 -0.15 1.33
N MET A 62 -1.68 -1.25 2.08
CA MET A 62 -1.59 -1.23 3.54
C MET A 62 -0.18 -0.88 4.03
N LEU A 63 0.86 -1.33 3.34
CA LEU A 63 2.24 -0.95 3.64
C LEU A 63 2.49 0.54 3.40
N ARG A 64 1.94 1.11 2.32
CA ARG A 64 1.97 2.57 2.08
C ARG A 64 1.20 3.35 3.16
N ALA A 65 0.04 2.85 3.61
CA ALA A 65 -0.68 3.44 4.74
C ALA A 65 0.17 3.40 6.02
N SER A 66 0.97 2.34 6.22
CA SER A 66 1.91 2.23 7.35
C SER A 66 3.06 3.25 7.26
N VAL A 67 3.55 3.56 6.06
CA VAL A 67 4.50 4.66 5.86
C VAL A 67 3.90 5.99 6.32
N MET A 68 2.65 6.28 5.93
CA MET A 68 1.94 7.49 6.35
C MET A 68 1.73 7.53 7.87
N LEU A 69 1.38 6.40 8.49
CA LEU A 69 1.27 6.27 9.95
C LEU A 69 2.60 6.58 10.65
N LEU A 70 3.70 5.99 10.21
CA LEU A 70 5.03 6.23 10.78
C LEU A 70 5.43 7.70 10.70
N SER A 71 5.21 8.32 9.55
CA SER A 71 5.43 9.76 9.37
C SER A 71 4.56 10.60 10.33
N HIS A 72 3.28 10.27 10.46
CA HIS A 72 2.34 10.99 11.33
C HIS A 72 2.74 10.96 12.80
N ILE A 73 3.28 9.85 13.30
CA ILE A 73 3.76 9.71 14.69
C ILE A 73 5.21 10.18 14.89
N GLY A 74 5.79 10.88 13.91
CA GLY A 74 7.13 11.46 14.01
C GLY A 74 8.28 10.47 13.79
N LYS A 75 8.02 9.29 13.22
CA LYS A 75 9.02 8.27 12.89
C LYS A 75 9.45 8.37 11.42
N GLN A 76 9.89 9.57 11.01
CA GLN A 76 10.17 9.87 9.61
C GLN A 76 11.26 8.97 9.02
N ALA A 77 12.36 8.72 9.74
CA ALA A 77 13.44 7.87 9.25
C ALA A 77 12.96 6.43 8.95
N GLN A 78 12.07 5.88 9.80
CA GLN A 78 11.48 4.57 9.57
C GLN A 78 10.46 4.58 8.42
N ALA A 79 9.70 5.67 8.28
CA ALA A 79 8.79 5.86 7.15
C ALA A 79 9.56 5.88 5.83
N ASP A 80 10.60 6.69 5.72
CA ASP A 80 11.45 6.81 4.52
C ASP A 80 12.11 5.47 4.16
N LYS A 81 12.58 4.73 5.17
CA LYS A 81 13.19 3.42 4.99
C LYS A 81 12.19 2.40 4.45
N LEU A 82 10.98 2.33 5.02
CA LEU A 82 9.92 1.44 4.53
C LEU A 82 9.49 1.82 3.12
N GLU A 83 9.32 3.10 2.84
CA GLU A 83 8.97 3.58 1.51
C GLU A 83 10.05 3.21 0.49
N ARG A 84 11.32 3.40 0.82
CA ARG A 84 12.44 3.01 -0.03
C ARG A 84 12.49 1.51 -0.29
N ALA A 85 12.24 0.68 0.72
CA ALA A 85 12.17 -0.77 0.56
C ALA A 85 11.03 -1.19 -0.39
N LEU A 86 9.86 -0.56 -0.27
CA LEU A 86 8.74 -0.79 -1.18
C LEU A 86 9.09 -0.42 -2.63
N ASP A 87 9.73 0.73 -2.84
CA ASP A 87 10.13 1.18 -4.18
C ASP A 87 11.14 0.21 -4.82
N ILE A 88 12.10 -0.29 -4.04
CA ILE A 88 13.04 -1.31 -4.51
C ILE A 88 12.29 -2.58 -4.93
N CYS A 89 11.40 -3.08 -4.08
CA CYS A 89 10.67 -4.32 -4.34
C CYS A 89 9.73 -4.20 -5.55
N MET A 90 9.03 -3.08 -5.68
CA MET A 90 7.97 -2.90 -6.68
C MET A 90 8.47 -2.39 -8.02
N TYR A 91 9.47 -1.51 -8.03
CA TYR A 91 9.84 -0.77 -9.24
C TYR A 91 11.27 -1.06 -9.73
N GLU A 92 12.21 -1.35 -8.83
CA GLU A 92 13.61 -1.56 -9.20
C GLU A 92 13.95 -3.04 -9.40
N GLU A 93 13.94 -3.83 -8.33
CA GLU A 93 14.33 -5.25 -8.40
C GLU A 93 13.25 -6.14 -9.02
N LYS A 94 11.97 -5.91 -8.68
CA LYS A 94 10.81 -6.65 -9.20
C LYS A 94 10.97 -8.18 -9.17
N LYS A 95 11.57 -8.71 -8.11
CA LYS A 95 11.79 -10.16 -7.97
C LYS A 95 10.49 -10.95 -7.84
N MET A 96 9.44 -10.31 -7.36
CA MET A 96 8.13 -10.91 -7.15
C MET A 96 7.04 -10.08 -7.82
N HIS A 97 6.07 -10.76 -8.43
CA HIS A 97 4.93 -10.13 -9.08
C HIS A 97 3.66 -10.47 -8.35
N ILE A 98 2.92 -9.45 -7.93
CA ILE A 98 1.60 -9.60 -7.34
C ILE A 98 0.57 -9.48 -8.46
N THR A 99 -0.19 -10.55 -8.69
CA THR A 99 -1.22 -10.60 -9.74
C THR A 99 -2.64 -10.72 -9.17
N GLY A 100 -2.75 -10.97 -7.87
CA GLY A 100 -4.02 -11.30 -7.23
C GLY A 100 -4.55 -12.70 -7.60
N ARG A 101 -3.71 -13.55 -8.18
CA ARG A 101 -4.03 -14.89 -8.67
C ARG A 101 -2.90 -15.88 -8.39
N GLU A 102 -3.15 -17.16 -8.71
CA GLU A 102 -2.20 -18.26 -8.47
C GLU A 102 -0.91 -18.18 -9.29
N ASP A 103 -0.89 -17.39 -10.34
CA ASP A 103 0.29 -17.12 -11.17
C ASP A 103 1.23 -16.06 -10.59
N GLY A 104 0.86 -15.43 -9.47
CA GLY A 104 1.66 -14.46 -8.75
C GLY A 104 2.15 -14.97 -7.39
N CYS A 105 2.95 -14.15 -6.71
CA CYS A 105 3.38 -14.43 -5.35
C CYS A 105 2.23 -14.24 -4.34
N THR A 106 2.38 -14.83 -3.15
CA THR A 106 1.44 -14.60 -2.06
C THR A 106 1.73 -13.28 -1.36
N CYS A 107 0.72 -12.78 -0.63
CA CYS A 107 0.86 -11.62 0.25
C CYS A 107 2.00 -11.82 1.26
N GLU A 108 2.13 -13.03 1.82
CA GLU A 108 3.17 -13.39 2.78
C GLU A 108 4.57 -13.39 2.14
N ASP A 109 4.72 -13.97 0.94
CA ASP A 109 6.00 -13.97 0.21
C ASP A 109 6.47 -12.55 -0.07
N PHE A 110 5.57 -11.70 -0.54
CA PHE A 110 5.90 -10.29 -0.79
C PHE A 110 6.24 -9.54 0.50
N GLY A 111 5.51 -9.77 1.58
CA GLY A 111 5.82 -9.21 2.90
C GLY A 111 7.22 -9.61 3.38
N ASN A 112 7.59 -10.87 3.25
CA ASN A 112 8.92 -11.38 3.59
C ASN A 112 10.01 -10.73 2.74
N TYR A 113 9.76 -10.55 1.44
CA TYR A 113 10.69 -9.87 0.54
C TYR A 113 10.91 -8.40 0.95
N VAL A 114 9.87 -7.68 1.34
CA VAL A 114 9.98 -6.31 1.87
C VAL A 114 10.78 -6.30 3.17
N MET A 115 10.55 -7.24 4.09
CA MET A 115 11.32 -7.37 5.35
C MET A 115 12.80 -7.64 5.11
N GLU A 116 13.13 -8.55 4.18
CA GLU A 116 14.51 -8.82 3.78
C GLU A 116 15.17 -7.56 3.18
N THR A 117 14.44 -6.83 2.34
CA THR A 117 14.94 -5.59 1.75
C THR A 117 15.17 -4.51 2.80
N LEU A 118 14.26 -4.38 3.77
CA LEU A 118 14.45 -3.49 4.93
C LEU A 118 15.73 -3.81 5.71
N SER A 119 16.02 -5.08 5.93
CA SER A 119 17.23 -5.52 6.64
C SER A 119 18.52 -5.19 5.88
N ARG A 120 18.46 -5.10 4.55
CA ARG A 120 19.61 -4.71 3.71
C ARG A 120 19.86 -3.20 3.67
N LEU A 121 18.90 -2.40 4.09
CA LEU A 121 18.99 -0.93 4.13
C LEU A 121 19.52 -0.39 5.47
N ASP A 122 19.91 -1.26 6.40
CA ASP A 122 20.52 -0.89 7.69
C ASP A 122 22.00 -0.51 7.58
#